data_b52c71addde26b7e70af534b1c7c187c
#
_entry.id   b52c71addde26b7e70af534b1c7c187c
#
_cell.length_a   1.000
_cell.length_b   1.000
_cell.length_c   1.000
_cell.angle_alpha   90.00
_cell.angle_beta   90.00
_cell.angle_gamma   90.00
#
_symmetry.space_group_name_H-M   'P 1'
#
loop_
_entity.id
_entity.type
_entity.pdbx_description
1 polymer ?
#
loop_
_entity_poly.entity_id
_entity_poly.type
_entity_poly.pdbx_seq_one_letter_code
_entity_poly.pdbx_strand_id
1 'polypeptide(L)'
;ISDYLAIQAEDVAITSLALHYSYGMSVLNSYLCSGATLALTSDGLVEPEFWELARHTGTTSLALVPAQFEILESVGFCKSDLPTLRYITQAGGRLDPRLGDKFSEMGLLDGWDLVIMYGQTEAAPRISYVPPMDLPDCAHTIGRPIPGGMLWIEDSMGRRITETEKAGELVYQGPNVMMGYATT
;
A
#
# COMPACT_ATOMS: atom_id res chain seq x y z
N ILE A 1 3.47 8.25 6.11
CA ILE A 1 3.49 6.82 5.70
C ILE A 1 4.15 6.00 6.78
N SER A 2 5.35 6.34 7.19
CA SER A 2 6.11 5.61 8.21
C SER A 2 5.33 5.40 9.51
N ASP A 3 4.51 6.38 9.92
CA ASP A 3 3.74 6.33 11.17
C ASP A 3 2.67 5.22 11.15
N TYR A 4 1.79 5.22 10.14
CA TYR A 4 0.68 4.25 10.12
C TYR A 4 1.10 2.85 9.69
N LEU A 5 2.25 2.70 8.98
CA LEU A 5 2.87 1.41 8.69
C LEU A 5 3.82 0.95 9.80
N ALA A 6 4.08 1.81 10.80
CA ALA A 6 5.02 1.56 11.89
C ALA A 6 6.38 1.03 11.39
N ILE A 7 6.95 1.70 10.37
CA ILE A 7 8.23 1.29 9.78
C ILE A 7 9.34 1.47 10.82
N GLN A 8 10.08 0.40 11.10
CA GLN A 8 11.19 0.38 12.03
C GLN A 8 12.54 0.40 11.28
N ALA A 9 13.61 0.78 11.95
CA ALA A 9 14.96 0.81 11.36
C ALA A 9 15.44 -0.60 10.92
N GLU A 10 14.95 -1.64 11.56
CA GLU A 10 15.23 -3.04 11.27
C GLU A 10 14.43 -3.59 10.08
N ASP A 11 13.45 -2.84 9.57
CA ASP A 11 12.63 -3.29 8.45
C ASP A 11 13.42 -3.32 7.14
N VAL A 12 13.07 -4.29 6.32
CA VAL A 12 13.62 -4.46 4.98
C VAL A 12 12.49 -4.52 3.97
N ALA A 13 12.41 -3.55 3.05
CA ALA A 13 11.58 -3.67 1.86
C ALA A 13 12.41 -4.21 0.69
N ILE A 14 11.75 -4.87 -0.27
CA ILE A 14 12.34 -5.24 -1.55
C ILE A 14 11.66 -4.45 -2.67
N THR A 15 12.41 -4.06 -3.70
CA THR A 15 11.85 -3.34 -4.85
C THR A 15 11.01 -4.28 -5.71
N SER A 16 9.71 -4.26 -5.50
CA SER A 16 8.69 -4.91 -6.34
C SER A 16 8.04 -3.94 -7.34
N LEU A 17 8.37 -2.66 -7.22
CA LEU A 17 7.82 -1.56 -8.02
C LEU A 17 8.96 -0.67 -8.53
N ALA A 18 8.81 -0.17 -9.76
CA ALA A 18 9.76 0.76 -10.34
C ALA A 18 9.88 2.05 -9.51
N LEU A 19 11.11 2.52 -9.26
CA LEU A 19 11.36 3.69 -8.42
C LEU A 19 10.91 5.02 -9.07
N HIS A 20 10.71 5.05 -10.40
CA HIS A 20 10.12 6.21 -11.09
C HIS A 20 8.59 6.27 -10.98
N TYR A 21 7.96 5.21 -10.50
CA TYR A 21 6.54 5.20 -10.16
C TYR A 21 6.36 5.80 -8.75
N SER A 22 5.38 6.68 -8.58
CA SER A 22 5.18 7.41 -7.33
C SER A 22 5.00 6.49 -6.10
N TYR A 23 4.40 5.32 -6.28
CA TYR A 23 4.28 4.33 -5.20
C TYR A 23 5.64 3.72 -4.83
N GLY A 24 6.45 3.29 -5.81
CA GLY A 24 7.80 2.77 -5.56
C GLY A 24 8.70 3.83 -4.93
N MET A 25 8.65 5.08 -5.43
CA MET A 25 9.37 6.20 -4.85
C MET A 25 8.96 6.47 -3.39
N SER A 26 7.67 6.32 -3.05
CA SER A 26 7.21 6.51 -1.69
C SER A 26 7.70 5.43 -0.73
N VAL A 27 7.86 4.19 -1.21
CA VAL A 27 8.50 3.10 -0.43
C VAL A 27 9.95 3.48 -0.14
N LEU A 28 10.74 3.82 -1.17
CA LEU A 28 12.13 4.27 -1.01
C LEU A 28 12.24 5.38 0.05
N ASN A 29 11.46 6.46 -0.12
CA ASN A 29 11.55 7.61 0.76
C ASN A 29 11.13 7.28 2.21
N SER A 30 10.08 6.49 2.40
CA SER A 30 9.60 6.12 3.73
C SER A 30 10.61 5.25 4.47
N TYR A 31 11.22 4.28 3.78
CA TYR A 31 12.23 3.41 4.37
C TYR A 31 13.51 4.16 4.72
N LEU A 32 14.02 4.99 3.80
CA LEU A 32 15.20 5.82 4.08
C LEU A 32 14.95 6.81 5.22
N CYS A 33 13.76 7.42 5.27
CA CYS A 33 13.38 8.33 6.36
C CYS A 33 13.33 7.64 7.74
N SER A 34 12.97 6.36 7.75
CA SER A 34 12.90 5.53 8.97
C SER A 34 14.25 4.88 9.35
N GLY A 35 15.30 5.09 8.56
CA GLY A 35 16.60 4.42 8.74
C GLY A 35 16.56 2.93 8.40
N ALA A 36 15.54 2.49 7.68
CA ALA A 36 15.31 1.11 7.29
C ALA A 36 16.04 0.75 5.99
N THR A 37 16.05 -0.53 5.63
CA THR A 37 16.79 -1.06 4.48
C THR A 37 15.87 -1.23 3.26
N LEU A 38 16.43 -1.00 2.07
CA LEU A 38 15.79 -1.32 0.80
C LEU A 38 16.67 -2.30 0.02
N ALA A 39 16.20 -3.53 -0.20
CA ALA A 39 16.83 -4.50 -1.07
C ALA A 39 16.44 -4.19 -2.53
N LEU A 40 17.43 -3.96 -3.38
CA LEU A 40 17.22 -3.57 -4.78
C LEU A 40 17.32 -4.79 -5.69
N THR A 41 16.31 -4.99 -6.53
CA THR A 41 16.32 -5.98 -7.61
C THR A 41 15.57 -5.45 -8.84
N SER A 42 15.89 -5.99 -10.00
CA SER A 42 15.12 -5.86 -11.23
C SER A 42 14.20 -7.05 -11.48
N ASP A 43 14.32 -8.11 -10.67
CA ASP A 43 13.54 -9.35 -10.82
C ASP A 43 12.12 -9.14 -10.31
N GLY A 44 11.16 -9.82 -10.90
CA GLY A 44 9.75 -9.78 -10.50
C GLY A 44 9.36 -10.99 -9.67
N LEU A 45 8.11 -10.99 -9.22
CA LEU A 45 7.54 -12.03 -8.34
C LEU A 45 7.50 -13.44 -8.95
N VAL A 46 7.69 -13.58 -10.27
CA VAL A 46 7.72 -14.87 -10.96
C VAL A 46 9.14 -15.47 -11.02
N GLU A 47 10.17 -14.64 -10.83
CA GLU A 47 11.56 -15.06 -10.86
C GLU A 47 12.00 -15.62 -9.51
N PRO A 48 12.64 -16.81 -9.47
CA PRO A 48 13.17 -17.38 -8.22
C PRO A 48 14.17 -16.48 -7.51
N GLU A 49 14.96 -15.70 -8.25
CA GLU A 49 15.99 -14.80 -7.78
C GLU A 49 15.40 -13.68 -6.89
N PHE A 50 14.17 -13.22 -7.20
CA PHE A 50 13.44 -12.28 -6.33
C PHE A 50 13.26 -12.86 -4.94
N TRP A 51 12.78 -14.10 -4.84
CA TRP A 51 12.50 -14.76 -3.56
C TRP A 51 13.77 -15.15 -2.82
N GLU A 52 14.84 -15.51 -3.55
CA GLU A 52 16.15 -15.78 -2.95
C GLU A 52 16.71 -14.52 -2.28
N LEU A 53 16.68 -13.38 -2.97
CA LEU A 53 17.11 -12.11 -2.41
C LEU A 53 16.23 -11.71 -1.23
N ALA A 54 14.90 -11.83 -1.36
CA ALA A 54 13.96 -11.48 -0.31
C ALA A 54 14.21 -12.28 0.97
N ARG A 55 14.45 -13.59 0.85
CA ARG A 55 14.83 -14.45 1.99
C ARG A 55 16.20 -14.09 2.57
N HIS A 56 17.19 -13.89 1.70
CA HIS A 56 18.56 -13.57 2.11
C HIS A 56 18.64 -12.26 2.88
N THR A 57 17.88 -11.26 2.48
CA THR A 57 17.85 -9.95 3.12
C THR A 57 16.92 -9.88 4.33
N GLY A 58 16.12 -10.92 4.59
CA GLY A 58 15.14 -10.92 5.65
C GLY A 58 14.02 -9.92 5.40
N THR A 59 13.53 -9.83 4.16
CA THR A 59 12.48 -8.89 3.76
C THR A 59 11.27 -8.96 4.69
N THR A 60 10.86 -7.79 5.22
CA THR A 60 9.75 -7.65 6.17
C THR A 60 8.48 -7.09 5.53
N SER A 61 8.57 -6.56 4.31
CA SER A 61 7.40 -6.00 3.63
C SER A 61 7.46 -6.13 2.11
N LEU A 62 6.27 -6.26 1.51
CA LEU A 62 6.06 -6.17 0.06
C LEU A 62 5.12 -5.01 -0.26
N ALA A 63 5.43 -4.26 -1.32
CA ALA A 63 4.57 -3.19 -1.84
C ALA A 63 4.05 -3.59 -3.22
N LEU A 64 2.74 -3.83 -3.35
CA LEU A 64 2.17 -4.49 -4.52
C LEU A 64 1.01 -3.70 -5.13
N VAL A 65 0.89 -3.77 -6.46
CA VAL A 65 -0.30 -3.35 -7.21
C VAL A 65 -1.25 -4.54 -7.41
N PRO A 66 -2.55 -4.33 -7.76
CA PRO A 66 -3.54 -5.41 -7.86
C PRO A 66 -3.08 -6.61 -8.71
N ALA A 67 -2.50 -6.38 -9.89
CA ALA A 67 -2.02 -7.46 -10.76
C ALA A 67 -0.95 -8.35 -10.11
N GLN A 68 -0.16 -7.79 -9.18
CA GLN A 68 0.86 -8.56 -8.47
C GLN A 68 0.25 -9.50 -7.41
N PHE A 69 -0.94 -9.23 -6.90
CA PHE A 69 -1.67 -10.17 -6.05
C PHE A 69 -2.15 -11.40 -6.83
N GLU A 70 -2.55 -11.23 -8.11
CA GLU A 70 -2.85 -12.35 -9.01
C GLU A 70 -1.61 -13.21 -9.24
N ILE A 71 -0.44 -12.57 -9.39
CA ILE A 71 0.85 -13.29 -9.50
C ILE A 71 1.13 -14.05 -8.21
N LEU A 72 1.03 -13.42 -7.03
CA LEU A 72 1.23 -14.10 -5.75
C LEU A 72 0.32 -15.34 -5.60
N GLU A 73 -0.94 -15.20 -6.01
CA GLU A 73 -1.88 -16.32 -6.02
C GLU A 73 -1.42 -17.44 -6.97
N SER A 74 -0.97 -17.08 -8.18
CA SER A 74 -0.56 -18.03 -9.22
C SER A 74 0.73 -18.78 -8.87
N VAL A 75 1.68 -18.12 -8.20
CA VAL A 75 2.93 -18.76 -7.74
C VAL A 75 2.74 -19.54 -6.43
N GLY A 76 1.56 -19.48 -5.83
CA GLY A 76 1.23 -20.19 -4.60
C GLY A 76 1.94 -19.62 -3.36
N PHE A 77 2.11 -18.31 -3.29
CA PHE A 77 2.76 -17.63 -2.16
C PHE A 77 2.21 -18.09 -0.81
N CYS A 78 3.10 -18.34 0.12
CA CYS A 78 2.78 -18.67 1.50
C CYS A 78 3.82 -18.08 2.47
N LYS A 79 3.50 -18.05 3.77
CA LYS A 79 4.37 -17.46 4.81
C LYS A 79 5.78 -18.05 4.84
N SER A 80 5.94 -19.34 4.51
CA SER A 80 7.27 -19.98 4.48
C SER A 80 8.21 -19.38 3.44
N ASP A 81 7.68 -18.68 2.43
CA ASP A 81 8.50 -18.01 1.43
C ASP A 81 9.20 -16.79 2.01
N LEU A 82 8.54 -16.08 2.94
CA LEU A 82 9.07 -14.94 3.68
C LEU A 82 8.73 -15.02 5.17
N PRO A 83 9.47 -15.79 5.97
CA PRO A 83 9.19 -15.96 7.41
C PRO A 83 9.21 -14.65 8.21
N THR A 84 9.98 -13.66 7.74
CA THR A 84 10.16 -12.34 8.36
C THR A 84 9.09 -11.33 7.95
N LEU A 85 8.16 -11.68 7.06
CA LEU A 85 7.13 -10.78 6.58
C LEU A 85 6.26 -10.25 7.70
N ARG A 86 6.16 -8.92 7.80
CA ARG A 86 5.32 -8.20 8.75
C ARG A 86 4.05 -7.65 8.11
N TYR A 87 4.16 -7.17 6.86
CA TYR A 87 2.99 -6.65 6.14
C TYR A 87 3.18 -6.65 4.63
N ILE A 88 2.05 -6.69 3.94
CA ILE A 88 1.95 -6.41 2.50
C ILE A 88 1.10 -5.16 2.32
N THR A 89 1.60 -4.19 1.57
CA THR A 89 0.82 -3.00 1.20
C THR A 89 0.28 -3.13 -0.22
N GLN A 90 -0.95 -2.68 -0.42
CA GLN A 90 -1.63 -2.65 -1.71
C GLN A 90 -2.00 -1.21 -2.07
N ALA A 91 -1.67 -0.75 -3.28
CA ALA A 91 -2.13 0.52 -3.85
C ALA A 91 -2.02 0.50 -5.39
N GLY A 92 -2.37 1.61 -6.03
CA GLY A 92 -2.22 1.78 -7.49
C GLY A 92 -3.37 1.25 -8.32
N GLY A 93 -4.45 0.82 -7.68
CA GLY A 93 -5.68 0.36 -8.31
C GLY A 93 -6.59 -0.32 -7.28
N ARG A 94 -7.83 -0.61 -7.69
CA ARG A 94 -8.76 -1.36 -6.84
C ARG A 94 -8.37 -2.84 -6.82
N LEU A 95 -8.15 -3.38 -5.63
CA LEU A 95 -7.94 -4.81 -5.45
C LEU A 95 -9.26 -5.55 -5.69
N ASP A 96 -9.20 -6.72 -6.34
CA ASP A 96 -10.33 -7.63 -6.43
C ASP A 96 -10.75 -8.02 -5.01
N PRO A 97 -12.04 -7.88 -4.62
CA PRO A 97 -12.52 -8.20 -3.28
C PRO A 97 -12.14 -9.63 -2.84
N ARG A 98 -12.23 -10.61 -3.75
CA ARG A 98 -11.83 -12.00 -3.48
C ARG A 98 -10.36 -12.12 -3.07
N LEU A 99 -9.48 -11.36 -3.73
CA LEU A 99 -8.04 -11.34 -3.36
C LEU A 99 -7.83 -10.59 -2.05
N GLY A 100 -8.57 -9.50 -1.83
CA GLY A 100 -8.54 -8.76 -0.58
C GLY A 100 -8.91 -9.65 0.61
N ASP A 101 -10.01 -10.38 0.52
CA ASP A 101 -10.46 -11.31 1.55
C ASP A 101 -9.43 -12.44 1.76
N LYS A 102 -9.00 -13.09 0.67
CA LYS A 102 -8.04 -14.20 0.73
C LYS A 102 -6.73 -13.80 1.42
N PHE A 103 -6.11 -12.68 0.99
CA PHE A 103 -4.83 -12.25 1.55
C PHE A 103 -4.97 -11.65 2.94
N SER A 104 -6.12 -11.07 3.28
CA SER A 104 -6.43 -10.63 4.64
C SER A 104 -6.53 -11.82 5.61
N GLU A 105 -7.28 -12.87 5.22
CA GLU A 105 -7.39 -14.09 6.01
C GLU A 105 -6.04 -14.80 6.17
N MET A 106 -5.26 -14.89 5.07
CA MET A 106 -3.92 -15.46 5.10
C MET A 106 -3.02 -14.67 6.08
N GLY A 107 -3.03 -13.34 6.00
CA GLY A 107 -2.26 -12.49 6.91
C GLY A 107 -2.62 -12.71 8.38
N LEU A 108 -3.92 -12.80 8.67
CA LEU A 108 -4.42 -13.06 10.03
C LEU A 108 -3.93 -14.41 10.57
N LEU A 109 -3.95 -15.46 9.74
CA LEU A 109 -3.50 -16.80 10.13
C LEU A 109 -1.97 -16.89 10.29
N ASP A 110 -1.24 -16.21 9.42
CA ASP A 110 0.21 -16.28 9.31
C ASP A 110 0.96 -15.19 10.11
N GLY A 111 0.23 -14.26 10.73
CA GLY A 111 0.79 -13.21 11.57
C GLY A 111 1.49 -12.09 10.80
N TRP A 112 0.92 -11.66 9.67
CA TRP A 112 1.33 -10.45 8.94
C TRP A 112 0.09 -9.65 8.50
N ASP A 113 0.27 -8.36 8.28
CA ASP A 113 -0.81 -7.43 7.99
C ASP A 113 -0.98 -7.18 6.49
N LEU A 114 -2.22 -7.16 5.99
CA LEU A 114 -2.56 -6.53 4.72
C LEU A 114 -2.97 -5.08 4.98
N VAL A 115 -2.40 -4.13 4.23
CA VAL A 115 -2.77 -2.71 4.30
C VAL A 115 -3.21 -2.25 2.91
N ILE A 116 -4.51 -2.06 2.73
CA ILE A 116 -5.06 -1.53 1.48
C ILE A 116 -5.00 0.00 1.54
N MET A 117 -4.45 0.62 0.49
CA MET A 117 -4.22 2.06 0.44
C MET A 117 -4.79 2.66 -0.84
N TYR A 118 -5.29 3.88 -0.71
CA TYR A 118 -5.71 4.71 -1.83
C TYR A 118 -4.87 5.97 -1.90
N GLY A 119 -4.58 6.42 -3.11
CA GLY A 119 -3.85 7.65 -3.34
C GLY A 119 -3.65 7.96 -4.81
N GLN A 120 -3.08 9.14 -5.04
CA GLN A 120 -2.75 9.68 -6.36
C GLN A 120 -1.37 10.31 -6.31
N THR A 121 -0.71 10.41 -7.46
CA THR A 121 0.62 11.05 -7.57
C THR A 121 0.60 12.48 -7.01
N GLU A 122 -0.50 13.19 -7.24
CA GLU A 122 -0.75 14.55 -6.77
C GLU A 122 -0.86 14.69 -5.25
N ALA A 123 -0.96 13.58 -4.53
CA ALA A 123 -0.98 13.52 -3.07
C ALA A 123 0.18 12.69 -2.47
N ALA A 124 1.31 12.61 -3.14
CA ALA A 124 2.63 12.07 -2.78
C ALA A 124 2.66 10.65 -2.15
N PRO A 125 2.13 9.64 -2.69
CA PRO A 125 0.88 9.27 -3.38
C PRO A 125 -0.14 8.63 -2.42
N ARG A 126 -0.29 9.11 -1.19
CA ARG A 126 -1.19 8.54 -0.17
C ARG A 126 -2.25 9.52 0.27
N ILE A 127 -3.50 9.06 0.22
CA ILE A 127 -4.69 9.80 0.66
C ILE A 127 -5.32 9.11 1.84
N SER A 128 -5.52 7.77 1.73
CA SER A 128 -6.19 6.99 2.77
C SER A 128 -5.67 5.56 2.81
N TYR A 129 -6.03 4.85 3.87
CA TYR A 129 -5.72 3.43 4.05
C TYR A 129 -6.81 2.73 4.87
N VAL A 130 -6.96 1.43 4.66
CA VAL A 130 -7.75 0.54 5.51
C VAL A 130 -6.79 -0.08 6.53
N PRO A 131 -6.97 0.18 7.83
CA PRO A 131 -6.17 -0.47 8.86
C PRO A 131 -6.37 -1.99 8.85
N PRO A 132 -5.33 -2.79 9.15
CA PRO A 132 -5.46 -4.25 9.17
C PRO A 132 -6.61 -4.76 10.05
N MET A 133 -6.85 -4.11 11.18
CA MET A 133 -7.93 -4.48 12.11
C MET A 133 -9.34 -4.29 11.54
N ASP A 134 -9.50 -3.48 10.50
CA ASP A 134 -10.77 -3.23 9.83
C ASP A 134 -10.99 -4.19 8.65
N LEU A 135 -10.01 -5.07 8.36
CA LEU A 135 -10.13 -6.12 7.36
C LEU A 135 -10.67 -7.42 8.00
N PRO A 136 -11.43 -8.25 7.27
CA PRO A 136 -11.83 -8.10 5.86
C PRO A 136 -13.02 -7.16 5.61
N ASP A 137 -13.75 -6.75 6.64
CA ASP A 137 -15.05 -6.06 6.50
C ASP A 137 -14.99 -4.80 5.63
N CYS A 138 -13.87 -4.08 5.66
CA CYS A 138 -13.65 -2.83 4.94
C CYS A 138 -12.76 -2.95 3.69
N ALA A 139 -12.41 -4.16 3.23
CA ALA A 139 -11.51 -4.37 2.09
C ALA A 139 -12.00 -3.74 0.77
N HIS A 140 -13.31 -3.54 0.65
CA HIS A 140 -13.96 -2.93 -0.51
C HIS A 140 -13.96 -1.39 -0.50
N THR A 141 -13.45 -0.76 0.56
CA THR A 141 -13.43 0.70 0.78
C THR A 141 -12.03 1.27 0.56
N ILE A 142 -11.93 2.61 0.60
CA ILE A 142 -10.64 3.32 0.63
C ILE A 142 -10.17 3.60 2.07
N GLY A 143 -10.95 3.18 3.07
CA GLY A 143 -10.64 3.36 4.49
C GLY A 143 -10.72 4.80 4.97
N ARG A 144 -9.83 5.16 5.87
CA ARG A 144 -9.76 6.49 6.51
C ARG A 144 -8.56 7.30 6.02
N PRO A 145 -8.62 8.66 6.08
CA PRO A 145 -7.51 9.51 5.67
C PRO A 145 -6.23 9.19 6.46
N ILE A 146 -5.08 9.38 5.82
CA ILE A 146 -3.78 9.30 6.51
C ILE A 146 -3.66 10.37 7.58
N PRO A 147 -2.76 10.21 8.58
CA PRO A 147 -2.52 11.22 9.60
C PRO A 147 -2.24 12.60 8.99
N GLY A 148 -2.99 13.62 9.46
CA GLY A 148 -2.90 14.99 8.94
C GLY A 148 -3.73 15.26 7.69
N GLY A 149 -4.37 14.24 7.10
CA GLY A 149 -5.28 14.38 5.96
C GLY A 149 -6.74 14.49 6.39
N MET A 150 -7.56 15.07 5.53
CA MET A 150 -9.02 15.13 5.65
C MET A 150 -9.67 14.66 4.35
N LEU A 151 -10.74 13.87 4.46
CA LEU A 151 -11.55 13.39 3.34
C LEU A 151 -13.01 13.79 3.55
N TRP A 152 -13.67 14.18 2.47
CA TRP A 152 -15.13 14.37 2.45
C TRP A 152 -15.67 14.21 1.04
N ILE A 153 -16.98 14.20 0.91
CA ILE A 153 -17.66 14.12 -0.38
C ILE A 153 -18.44 15.42 -0.61
N GLU A 154 -18.40 15.93 -1.85
CA GLU A 154 -19.11 17.14 -2.27
C GLU A 154 -20.12 16.85 -3.39
N ASP A 155 -21.18 17.65 -3.42
CA ASP A 155 -22.13 17.66 -4.52
C ASP A 155 -21.61 18.55 -5.67
N SER A 156 -22.35 18.61 -6.79
CA SER A 156 -22.00 19.41 -7.95
C SER A 156 -21.95 20.93 -7.72
N MET A 157 -22.37 21.39 -6.54
CA MET A 157 -22.29 22.79 -6.11
C MET A 157 -21.15 23.03 -5.09
N GLY A 158 -20.32 22.05 -4.82
CA GLY A 158 -19.23 22.13 -3.84
C GLY A 158 -19.71 22.07 -2.38
N ARG A 159 -20.91 21.60 -2.09
CA ARG A 159 -21.43 21.48 -0.74
C ARG A 159 -21.14 20.08 -0.20
N ARG A 160 -20.63 20.01 1.02
CA ARG A 160 -20.36 18.71 1.67
C ARG A 160 -21.62 17.87 1.81
N ILE A 161 -21.50 16.61 1.41
CA ILE A 161 -22.52 15.58 1.59
C ILE A 161 -22.24 14.86 2.91
N THR A 162 -23.24 14.79 3.79
CA THR A 162 -23.15 14.10 5.08
C THR A 162 -24.06 12.89 5.16
N GLU A 163 -24.96 12.73 4.19
CA GLU A 163 -25.85 11.58 4.10
C GLU A 163 -25.10 10.34 3.61
N THR A 164 -25.36 9.22 4.25
CA THR A 164 -24.84 7.91 3.82
C THR A 164 -25.43 7.49 2.47
N GLU A 165 -24.70 6.69 1.73
CA GLU A 165 -25.10 6.14 0.41
C GLU A 165 -25.38 7.18 -0.68
N LYS A 166 -24.99 8.44 -0.45
CA LYS A 166 -25.09 9.49 -1.46
C LYS A 166 -23.76 9.67 -2.17
N ALA A 167 -23.76 9.49 -3.49
CA ALA A 167 -22.57 9.67 -4.32
C ALA A 167 -22.24 11.16 -4.51
N GLY A 168 -20.95 11.45 -4.60
CA GLY A 168 -20.42 12.78 -4.85
C GLY A 168 -18.94 12.74 -5.23
N GLU A 169 -18.33 13.90 -5.39
CA GLU A 169 -16.91 14.04 -5.65
C GLU A 169 -16.13 13.86 -4.35
N LEU A 170 -15.11 12.99 -4.39
CA LEU A 170 -14.20 12.79 -3.26
C LEU A 170 -13.19 13.93 -3.22
N VAL A 171 -13.17 14.67 -2.13
CA VAL A 171 -12.24 15.78 -1.90
C VAL A 171 -11.25 15.40 -0.81
N TYR A 172 -9.98 15.66 -1.06
CA TYR A 172 -8.90 15.45 -0.11
C TYR A 172 -8.17 16.75 0.17
N GLN A 173 -7.85 16.98 1.43
CA GLN A 173 -6.97 18.04 1.90
C GLN A 173 -5.90 17.45 2.81
N GLY A 174 -4.63 17.76 2.54
CA GLY A 174 -3.50 17.27 3.34
C GLY A 174 -2.21 18.00 3.00
N PRO A 175 -1.21 17.95 3.90
CA PRO A 175 0.09 18.61 3.69
C PRO A 175 0.93 17.96 2.59
N ASN A 176 0.54 16.79 2.13
CA ASN A 176 1.19 16.00 1.08
C ASN A 176 0.61 16.26 -0.34
N VAL A 177 -0.38 17.14 -0.45
CA VAL A 177 -0.88 17.58 -1.77
C VAL A 177 0.20 18.41 -2.45
N MET A 178 0.57 18.05 -3.69
CA MET A 178 1.60 18.76 -4.45
C MET A 178 1.18 20.19 -4.79
N MET A 179 2.14 21.06 -5.00
CA MET A 179 1.89 22.45 -5.44
C MET A 179 1.47 22.56 -6.92
N GLY A 180 1.73 21.53 -7.72
CA GLY A 180 1.42 21.47 -9.14
C GLY A 180 2.53 20.74 -9.93
N TYR A 181 2.26 20.49 -11.19
CA TYR A 181 3.27 20.00 -12.13
C TYR A 181 4.19 21.14 -12.56
N ALA A 182 5.49 20.85 -12.71
CA ALA A 182 6.42 21.82 -13.29
C ALA A 182 6.03 22.12 -14.74
N THR A 183 5.93 23.40 -15.07
CA THR A 183 5.80 23.87 -16.46
C THR A 183 7.17 24.26 -16.96
N THR A 184 7.54 23.80 -18.16
CA THR A 184 8.76 24.21 -18.88
C THR A 184 8.62 25.62 -19.39
#